data_c27c610daecdda7841b1719206fda012
#
_entry.id   c27c610daecdda7841b1719206fda012
#
_cell.length_a   1.000
_cell.length_b   1.000
_cell.length_c   1.000
_cell.angle_alpha   90.00
_cell.angle_beta   90.00
_cell.angle_gamma   90.00
#
_symmetry.space_group_name_H-M   'P 1'
#
loop_
_entity.id
_entity.type
_entity.pdbx_description
1 polymer ?
#
loop_
_entity_poly.entity_id
_entity_poly.type
_entity_poly.pdbx_seq_one_letter_code
_entity_poly.pdbx_strand_id
1 'polypeptide(L)'
;SGTVRRDASSRFGKGNNSAIFPSVSAGWRVSREKFMERTQSWLSDLKLRASWGINGNDQIDNNATYNLYYTNMSNGSYNFNGDGATVVPGVQKDRSGNNDLKWEETKQLNFGIDAAFFDARLGVTLDYFQKKTTDMLIQKPYIGVIGEGGYKWYNAASMDNNGVEATLTWRDEIKDFKYDISFNLSYYKNKITELPDVIKYTWGGGNGVDKTIVGQPFGSWMSYKADGIFKTKQEVYEYLSKYDVQIGAPGVGRIRYKDLNGDNIINTADMDWQGSDQPKFIGGLNIGASYKGFDLSVFFNGMIRDAWNNSKFYTDLFQGWTGNHSTRLIDAMNAWNVYEQTGVYNCNIPALTVVDNNVETRSSTF
;
A
#
# COMPACT_ATOMS: atom_id res chain seq x y z
N SER A 1 -29.94 -5.35 -16.68
CA SER A 1 -29.42 -6.69 -16.98
C SER A 1 -29.14 -7.47 -15.70
N GLY A 2 -29.21 -8.79 -15.75
CA GLY A 2 -28.80 -9.69 -14.68
C GLY A 2 -27.94 -10.80 -15.27
N THR A 3 -26.89 -11.20 -14.56
CA THR A 3 -25.97 -12.25 -14.95
C THR A 3 -25.66 -13.14 -13.77
N VAL A 4 -25.61 -14.43 -14.01
CA VAL A 4 -25.12 -15.43 -13.04
C VAL A 4 -24.02 -16.21 -13.72
N ARG A 5 -22.82 -16.18 -13.10
CA ARG A 5 -21.64 -16.90 -13.57
C ARG A 5 -21.24 -17.96 -12.56
N ARG A 6 -20.89 -19.14 -13.03
CA ARG A 6 -20.26 -20.17 -12.22
C ARG A 6 -18.84 -20.39 -12.70
N ASP A 7 -17.89 -20.19 -11.83
CA ASP A 7 -16.47 -20.40 -12.10
C ASP A 7 -15.95 -21.60 -11.31
N ALA A 8 -14.93 -22.25 -11.84
CA ALA A 8 -14.24 -23.35 -11.18
C ALA A 8 -12.72 -23.18 -11.30
N SER A 9 -12.00 -23.53 -10.24
CA SER A 9 -10.54 -23.49 -10.17
C SER A 9 -9.99 -24.77 -9.56
N SER A 10 -8.95 -25.32 -10.15
CA SER A 10 -8.23 -26.49 -9.63
C SER A 10 -7.32 -26.18 -8.45
N ARG A 11 -7.17 -24.89 -8.09
CA ARG A 11 -6.35 -24.43 -6.96
C ARG A 11 -6.99 -24.73 -5.61
N PHE A 12 -8.30 -24.94 -5.59
CA PHE A 12 -9.07 -25.23 -4.37
C PHE A 12 -9.43 -26.71 -4.26
N GLY A 13 -9.58 -27.17 -3.02
CA GLY A 13 -9.96 -28.54 -2.71
C GLY A 13 -11.38 -28.90 -3.16
N LYS A 14 -11.66 -30.20 -3.11
CA LYS A 14 -12.98 -30.72 -3.47
C LYS A 14 -14.05 -30.09 -2.57
N GLY A 15 -15.10 -29.56 -3.18
CA GLY A 15 -16.19 -28.86 -2.48
C GLY A 15 -16.09 -27.33 -2.51
N ASN A 16 -14.88 -26.77 -2.60
CA ASN A 16 -14.64 -25.33 -2.67
C ASN A 16 -14.12 -24.86 -4.03
N ASN A 17 -13.93 -25.78 -4.97
CA ASN A 17 -13.36 -25.51 -6.30
C ASN A 17 -14.27 -24.75 -7.24
N SER A 18 -15.56 -24.57 -6.92
CA SER A 18 -16.48 -23.78 -7.74
C SER A 18 -17.31 -22.84 -6.89
N ALA A 19 -17.57 -21.64 -7.43
CA ALA A 19 -18.39 -20.62 -6.80
C ALA A 19 -19.33 -19.96 -7.83
N ILE A 20 -20.38 -19.32 -7.35
CA ILE A 20 -21.40 -18.64 -8.15
C ILE A 20 -21.31 -17.14 -7.89
N PHE A 21 -21.22 -16.37 -8.97
CA PHE A 21 -21.05 -14.92 -8.92
C PHE A 21 -22.21 -14.23 -9.65
N PRO A 22 -23.25 -13.80 -8.93
CA PRO A 22 -24.35 -13.03 -9.48
C PRO A 22 -23.99 -11.57 -9.66
N SER A 23 -24.59 -10.92 -10.66
CA SER A 23 -24.54 -9.47 -10.84
C SER A 23 -25.84 -8.95 -11.43
N VAL A 24 -26.18 -7.72 -11.07
CA VAL A 24 -27.33 -6.99 -11.60
C VAL A 24 -26.95 -5.56 -11.90
N SER A 25 -27.46 -5.00 -13.00
CA SER A 25 -27.28 -3.61 -13.33
C SER A 25 -28.56 -2.99 -13.91
N ALA A 26 -28.75 -1.72 -13.61
CA ALA A 26 -29.82 -0.89 -14.13
C ALA A 26 -29.25 0.41 -14.67
N GLY A 27 -29.82 0.90 -15.75
CA GLY A 27 -29.50 2.20 -16.33
C GLY A 27 -30.78 2.91 -16.74
N TRP A 28 -30.91 4.16 -16.35
CA TRP A 28 -32.05 4.99 -16.70
C TRP A 28 -31.58 6.25 -17.44
N ARG A 29 -32.00 6.36 -18.70
CA ARG A 29 -31.71 7.55 -19.51
C ARG A 29 -32.77 8.60 -19.27
N VAL A 30 -32.56 9.40 -18.23
CA VAL A 30 -33.48 10.43 -17.73
C VAL A 30 -33.76 11.48 -18.79
N SER A 31 -32.78 11.83 -19.62
CA SER A 31 -32.90 12.82 -20.70
C SER A 31 -33.95 12.47 -21.77
N ARG A 32 -34.37 11.21 -21.83
CA ARG A 32 -35.41 10.74 -22.77
C ARG A 32 -36.82 10.84 -22.20
N GLU A 33 -36.95 11.22 -20.94
CA GLU A 33 -38.26 11.36 -20.30
C GLU A 33 -38.94 12.67 -20.68
N LYS A 34 -40.26 12.66 -20.83
CA LYS A 34 -41.06 13.82 -21.24
C LYS A 34 -40.87 15.05 -20.35
N PHE A 35 -40.67 14.85 -19.05
CA PHE A 35 -40.44 15.95 -18.11
C PHE A 35 -39.08 16.64 -18.32
N MET A 36 -38.15 16.04 -19.09
CA MET A 36 -36.82 16.60 -19.40
C MET A 36 -36.78 17.34 -20.75
N GLU A 37 -37.84 17.37 -21.52
CA GLU A 37 -37.86 18.03 -22.85
C GLU A 37 -37.39 19.49 -22.80
N ARG A 38 -37.75 20.23 -21.74
CA ARG A 38 -37.33 21.62 -21.57
C ARG A 38 -35.84 21.82 -21.30
N THR A 39 -35.13 20.80 -20.90
CA THR A 39 -33.69 20.86 -20.59
C THR A 39 -32.79 20.49 -21.77
N GLN A 40 -33.36 19.98 -22.85
CA GLN A 40 -32.60 19.50 -24.01
C GLN A 40 -31.77 20.58 -24.71
N SER A 41 -32.08 21.83 -24.52
CA SER A 41 -31.32 22.95 -25.10
C SER A 41 -29.88 23.08 -24.51
N TRP A 42 -29.67 22.59 -23.31
CA TRP A 42 -28.34 22.64 -22.62
C TRP A 42 -27.87 21.29 -22.08
N LEU A 43 -28.80 20.38 -21.78
CA LEU A 43 -28.50 19.00 -21.32
C LEU A 43 -28.86 18.00 -22.42
N SER A 44 -27.88 17.60 -23.21
CA SER A 44 -28.06 16.75 -24.38
C SER A 44 -28.34 15.30 -24.02
N ASP A 45 -27.71 14.80 -22.95
CA ASP A 45 -27.97 13.48 -22.41
C ASP A 45 -27.75 13.45 -20.89
N LEU A 46 -28.56 12.63 -20.21
CA LEU A 46 -28.42 12.31 -18.80
C LEU A 46 -28.81 10.85 -18.57
N LYS A 47 -27.86 10.07 -18.07
CA LYS A 47 -28.07 8.67 -17.73
C LYS A 47 -27.60 8.39 -16.31
N LEU A 48 -28.47 7.76 -15.52
CA LEU A 48 -28.16 7.22 -14.22
C LEU A 48 -27.85 5.73 -14.32
N ARG A 49 -26.85 5.27 -13.62
CA ARG A 49 -26.42 3.87 -13.58
C ARG A 49 -26.33 3.38 -12.14
N ALA A 50 -26.77 2.16 -11.91
CA ALA A 50 -26.55 1.44 -10.66
C ALA A 50 -26.20 0.00 -10.97
N SER A 51 -25.23 -0.56 -10.28
CA SER A 51 -24.89 -1.97 -10.41
C SER A 51 -24.43 -2.54 -9.09
N TRP A 52 -24.74 -3.82 -8.90
CA TRP A 52 -24.26 -4.62 -7.79
C TRP A 52 -23.84 -5.98 -8.32
N GLY A 53 -22.76 -6.54 -7.76
CA GLY A 53 -22.31 -7.87 -8.14
C GLY A 53 -21.27 -8.42 -7.17
N ILE A 54 -21.03 -9.72 -7.30
CA ILE A 54 -19.99 -10.46 -6.58
C ILE A 54 -18.97 -10.96 -7.58
N ASN A 55 -17.69 -10.76 -7.29
CA ASN A 55 -16.56 -11.32 -8.04
C ASN A 55 -15.74 -12.20 -7.13
N GLY A 56 -15.22 -13.29 -7.68
CA GLY A 56 -14.29 -14.18 -7.02
C GLY A 56 -12.85 -13.96 -7.47
N ASN A 57 -11.91 -14.23 -6.57
CA ASN A 57 -10.49 -14.27 -6.84
C ASN A 57 -9.93 -15.61 -6.39
N ASP A 58 -9.13 -16.25 -7.25
CA ASP A 58 -8.46 -17.54 -7.00
C ASP A 58 -6.94 -17.45 -7.10
N GLN A 59 -6.37 -16.24 -6.99
CA GLN A 59 -4.93 -16.01 -7.14
C GLN A 59 -4.14 -16.49 -5.92
N ILE A 60 -3.92 -17.80 -5.88
CA ILE A 60 -3.03 -18.49 -4.94
C ILE A 60 -2.10 -19.43 -5.70
N ASP A 61 -1.11 -19.97 -5.00
CA ASP A 61 -0.26 -21.00 -5.55
C ASP A 61 -1.06 -22.23 -6.01
N ASN A 62 -0.69 -22.81 -7.14
CA ASN A 62 -1.38 -23.98 -7.71
C ASN A 62 -1.45 -25.18 -6.77
N ASN A 63 -0.52 -25.28 -5.84
CA ASN A 63 -0.39 -26.39 -4.89
C ASN A 63 -0.73 -25.98 -3.45
N ALA A 64 -1.49 -24.89 -3.25
CA ALA A 64 -1.80 -24.38 -1.92
C ALA A 64 -2.60 -25.35 -1.04
N THR A 65 -3.29 -26.31 -1.64
CA THR A 65 -4.04 -27.37 -0.96
C THR A 65 -3.20 -28.59 -0.59
N TYR A 66 -1.97 -28.71 -1.10
CA TYR A 66 -1.11 -29.87 -0.89
C TYR A 66 0.05 -29.58 0.06
N ASN A 67 0.43 -30.60 0.85
CA ASN A 67 1.70 -30.58 1.55
C ASN A 67 2.83 -30.73 0.55
N LEU A 68 3.77 -29.83 0.54
CA LEU A 68 4.95 -29.88 -0.32
C LEU A 68 6.19 -30.22 0.50
N TYR A 69 7.05 -31.02 -0.10
CA TYR A 69 8.32 -31.44 0.45
C TYR A 69 9.41 -31.19 -0.58
N TYR A 70 10.60 -30.88 -0.13
CA TYR A 70 11.77 -30.75 -0.98
C TYR A 70 12.96 -31.44 -0.37
N THR A 71 13.91 -31.85 -1.22
CA THR A 71 15.20 -32.36 -0.80
C THR A 71 16.19 -31.20 -0.76
N ASN A 72 16.86 -31.02 0.36
CA ASN A 72 17.84 -29.97 0.52
C ASN A 72 19.12 -30.55 1.14
N MET A 73 20.24 -30.36 0.45
CA MET A 73 21.55 -30.85 0.93
C MET A 73 22.13 -29.99 2.06
N SER A 74 21.61 -28.77 2.29
CA SER A 74 22.14 -27.90 3.37
C SER A 74 21.40 -28.07 4.71
N ASN A 75 20.07 -28.19 4.71
CA ASN A 75 19.28 -28.18 5.94
C ASN A 75 18.56 -29.50 6.25
N GLY A 76 18.51 -30.42 5.31
CA GLY A 76 17.84 -31.73 5.46
C GLY A 76 18.75 -32.93 5.26
N SER A 77 20.06 -32.75 5.28
CA SER A 77 21.01 -33.79 5.01
C SER A 77 21.63 -34.34 6.29
N TYR A 78 21.88 -35.64 6.30
CA TYR A 78 22.48 -36.34 7.43
C TYR A 78 23.71 -37.13 6.98
N ASN A 79 24.75 -37.06 7.78
CA ASN A 79 25.94 -37.93 7.65
C ASN A 79 25.79 -39.11 8.62
N PHE A 80 25.20 -40.21 8.15
CA PHE A 80 24.97 -41.40 8.98
C PHE A 80 26.26 -42.19 9.26
N ASN A 81 27.29 -42.01 8.45
CA ASN A 81 28.52 -42.74 8.59
C ASN A 81 29.57 -42.02 9.45
N GLY A 82 29.35 -40.75 9.79
CA GLY A 82 30.29 -39.96 10.58
C GLY A 82 31.62 -39.64 9.87
N ASP A 83 31.73 -39.99 8.58
CA ASP A 83 32.99 -39.86 7.80
C ASP A 83 33.15 -38.48 7.16
N GLY A 84 32.13 -37.61 7.26
CA GLY A 84 32.09 -36.27 6.62
C GLY A 84 32.02 -36.29 5.09
N ALA A 85 32.09 -37.46 4.47
CA ALA A 85 32.18 -37.62 3.01
C ALA A 85 30.87 -38.07 2.36
N THR A 86 30.03 -38.81 3.09
CA THR A 86 28.78 -39.36 2.56
C THR A 86 27.57 -38.65 3.15
N VAL A 87 27.09 -37.67 2.45
CA VAL A 87 25.87 -36.92 2.85
C VAL A 87 24.65 -37.54 2.19
N VAL A 88 23.72 -38.06 3.00
CA VAL A 88 22.44 -38.58 2.52
C VAL A 88 21.41 -37.45 2.50
N PRO A 89 20.86 -37.11 1.33
CA PRO A 89 19.83 -36.05 1.25
C PRO A 89 18.57 -36.49 1.98
N GLY A 90 18.13 -35.68 2.93
CA GLY A 90 16.86 -35.84 3.62
C GLY A 90 15.73 -35.05 2.94
N VAL A 91 14.53 -35.28 3.41
CA VAL A 91 13.32 -34.60 2.92
C VAL A 91 12.88 -33.65 4.01
N GLN A 92 12.72 -32.39 3.64
CA GLN A 92 12.18 -31.34 4.50
C GLN A 92 10.82 -30.90 3.98
N LYS A 93 9.87 -30.64 4.89
CA LYS A 93 8.58 -30.05 4.52
C LYS A 93 8.78 -28.59 4.14
N ASP A 94 8.35 -28.23 2.94
CA ASP A 94 8.37 -26.85 2.43
C ASP A 94 7.19 -26.06 2.99
N ARG A 95 5.98 -26.61 2.81
CA ARG A 95 4.76 -26.02 3.32
C ARG A 95 3.66 -27.02 3.54
N SER A 96 2.72 -26.66 4.41
CA SER A 96 1.47 -27.40 4.61
C SER A 96 0.37 -26.90 3.71
N GLY A 97 -0.35 -27.83 3.11
CA GLY A 97 -1.55 -27.53 2.33
C GLY A 97 -2.74 -27.17 3.20
N ASN A 98 -3.72 -26.51 2.60
CA ASN A 98 -5.00 -26.21 3.20
C ASN A 98 -6.14 -26.58 2.27
N ASN A 99 -6.83 -27.69 2.55
CA ASN A 99 -7.95 -28.15 1.73
C ASN A 99 -9.25 -27.33 1.92
N ASP A 100 -9.31 -26.51 2.97
CA ASP A 100 -10.47 -25.67 3.29
C ASP A 100 -10.47 -24.33 2.55
N LEU A 101 -9.42 -24.08 1.75
CA LEU A 101 -9.33 -22.87 0.94
C LEU A 101 -10.51 -22.74 0.00
N LYS A 102 -11.07 -21.53 -0.03
CA LYS A 102 -12.18 -21.14 -0.90
C LYS A 102 -11.88 -19.82 -1.62
N TRP A 103 -12.74 -19.46 -2.53
CA TRP A 103 -12.66 -18.21 -3.26
C TRP A 103 -12.67 -17.00 -2.31
N GLU A 104 -11.78 -16.05 -2.56
CA GLU A 104 -11.91 -14.71 -2.02
C GLU A 104 -13.06 -14.01 -2.75
N GLU A 105 -13.95 -13.36 -2.03
CA GLU A 105 -15.13 -12.72 -2.58
C GLU A 105 -15.06 -11.19 -2.44
N THR A 106 -15.32 -10.50 -3.56
CA THR A 106 -15.50 -9.05 -3.58
C THR A 106 -16.93 -8.71 -3.96
N LYS A 107 -17.67 -8.14 -3.02
CA LYS A 107 -19.00 -7.54 -3.25
C LYS A 107 -18.82 -6.09 -3.65
N GLN A 108 -19.36 -5.71 -4.79
CA GLN A 108 -19.21 -4.37 -5.33
C GLN A 108 -20.57 -3.73 -5.58
N LEU A 109 -20.71 -2.47 -5.18
CA LEU A 109 -21.83 -1.59 -5.47
C LEU A 109 -21.30 -0.37 -6.21
N ASN A 110 -21.91 0.00 -7.33
CA ASN A 110 -21.56 1.18 -8.10
C ASN A 110 -22.80 2.02 -8.37
N PHE A 111 -22.64 3.35 -8.30
CA PHE A 111 -23.57 4.34 -8.79
C PHE A 111 -22.84 5.26 -9.75
N GLY A 112 -23.42 5.51 -10.92
CA GLY A 112 -22.81 6.36 -11.93
C GLY A 112 -23.80 7.34 -12.55
N ILE A 113 -23.26 8.47 -12.98
CA ILE A 113 -23.96 9.52 -13.71
C ILE A 113 -23.16 9.80 -14.97
N ASP A 114 -23.80 9.68 -16.13
CA ASP A 114 -23.27 10.13 -17.40
C ASP A 114 -24.12 11.32 -17.86
N ALA A 115 -23.51 12.47 -18.08
CA ALA A 115 -24.16 13.68 -18.55
C ALA A 115 -23.43 14.28 -19.74
N ALA A 116 -24.17 14.76 -20.72
CA ALA A 116 -23.64 15.51 -21.84
C ALA A 116 -24.35 16.84 -21.99
N PHE A 117 -23.61 17.90 -22.14
CA PHE A 117 -24.11 19.28 -22.21
C PHE A 117 -23.69 19.94 -23.53
N PHE A 118 -24.46 20.96 -23.97
CA PHE A 118 -24.14 21.82 -25.09
C PHE A 118 -23.88 21.04 -26.39
N ASP A 119 -24.85 20.25 -26.84
CA ASP A 119 -24.72 19.34 -27.99
C ASP A 119 -23.55 18.37 -27.89
N ALA A 120 -23.36 17.81 -26.67
CA ALA A 120 -22.32 16.87 -26.31
C ALA A 120 -20.87 17.44 -26.39
N ARG A 121 -20.69 18.75 -26.37
CA ARG A 121 -19.35 19.37 -26.26
C ARG A 121 -18.74 19.10 -24.90
N LEU A 122 -19.50 19.21 -23.81
CA LEU A 122 -19.09 18.85 -22.47
C LEU A 122 -19.67 17.51 -22.08
N GLY A 123 -18.82 16.52 -21.85
CA GLY A 123 -19.16 15.24 -21.25
C GLY A 123 -18.70 15.17 -19.79
N VAL A 124 -19.55 14.65 -18.92
CA VAL A 124 -19.28 14.45 -17.49
C VAL A 124 -19.67 13.02 -17.13
N THR A 125 -18.72 12.26 -16.61
CA THR A 125 -18.99 10.96 -16.00
C THR A 125 -18.53 11.00 -14.55
N LEU A 126 -19.42 10.63 -13.62
CA LEU A 126 -19.12 10.51 -12.20
C LEU A 126 -19.54 9.12 -11.75
N ASP A 127 -18.65 8.41 -11.09
CA ASP A 127 -18.89 7.10 -10.51
C ASP A 127 -18.52 7.10 -9.03
N TYR A 128 -19.39 6.56 -8.20
CA TYR A 128 -19.11 6.18 -6.82
C TYR A 128 -19.13 4.66 -6.73
N PHE A 129 -18.12 4.09 -6.10
CA PHE A 129 -18.05 2.66 -5.86
C PHE A 129 -17.77 2.31 -4.40
N GLN A 130 -18.32 1.19 -3.99
CA GLN A 130 -18.01 0.55 -2.72
C GLN A 130 -17.71 -0.92 -3.00
N LYS A 131 -16.53 -1.38 -2.55
CA LYS A 131 -16.09 -2.78 -2.66
C LYS A 131 -15.79 -3.30 -1.27
N LYS A 132 -16.38 -4.45 -0.93
CA LYS A 132 -16.07 -5.19 0.29
C LYS A 132 -15.49 -6.54 -0.10
N THR A 133 -14.22 -6.75 0.20
CA THR A 133 -13.52 -8.01 0.00
C THR A 133 -13.51 -8.78 1.30
N THR A 134 -13.98 -10.01 1.27
CA THR A 134 -14.00 -10.94 2.41
C THR A 134 -13.27 -12.22 2.04
N ASP A 135 -12.90 -12.99 3.05
CA ASP A 135 -12.18 -14.24 2.85
C ASP A 135 -10.87 -14.08 2.04
N MET A 136 -10.19 -12.93 2.21
CA MET A 136 -8.93 -12.66 1.51
C MET A 136 -7.93 -13.78 1.74
N LEU A 137 -7.30 -14.18 0.64
CA LEU A 137 -6.30 -15.23 0.63
C LEU A 137 -4.96 -14.67 1.10
N ILE A 138 -4.56 -15.03 2.29
CA ILE A 138 -3.32 -14.57 2.92
C ILE A 138 -2.44 -15.74 3.34
N GLN A 139 -1.12 -15.52 3.33
CA GLN A 139 -0.16 -16.45 3.91
C GLN A 139 0.08 -16.11 5.38
N LYS A 140 -0.07 -17.10 6.22
CA LYS A 140 0.14 -16.99 7.66
C LYS A 140 1.34 -17.86 8.06
N PRO A 141 2.31 -17.30 8.79
CA PRO A 141 3.42 -18.10 9.32
C PRO A 141 2.91 -19.10 10.35
N TYR A 142 3.59 -20.24 10.42
CA TYR A 142 3.36 -21.20 11.48
C TYR A 142 3.95 -20.73 12.80
N ILE A 143 3.32 -21.17 13.88
CA ILE A 143 3.89 -21.04 15.23
C ILE A 143 5.06 -22.05 15.30
N GLY A 144 6.27 -21.58 15.62
CA GLY A 144 7.49 -22.38 15.59
C GLY A 144 7.46 -23.66 16.41
N VAL A 145 6.67 -23.71 17.50
CA VAL A 145 6.51 -24.90 18.34
C VAL A 145 5.81 -26.08 17.65
N ILE A 146 5.15 -25.86 16.51
CA ILE A 146 4.50 -26.93 15.76
C ILE A 146 5.53 -27.73 14.94
N GLY A 147 6.75 -27.21 14.78
CA GLY A 147 7.81 -27.85 14.01
C GLY A 147 7.59 -27.90 12.49
N GLU A 148 6.53 -27.28 12.00
CA GLU A 148 6.21 -27.13 10.59
C GLU A 148 6.73 -25.77 10.11
N GLY A 149 7.84 -25.76 9.37
CA GLY A 149 8.37 -24.54 8.75
C GLY A 149 7.48 -24.02 7.62
N GLY A 150 7.64 -22.73 7.27
CA GLY A 150 7.02 -22.12 6.12
C GLY A 150 5.68 -21.39 6.40
N TYR A 151 4.92 -21.23 5.34
CA TYR A 151 3.64 -20.51 5.35
C TYR A 151 2.51 -21.42 4.92
N LYS A 152 1.31 -21.15 5.39
CA LYS A 152 0.08 -21.79 4.94
C LYS A 152 -0.93 -20.74 4.50
N TRP A 153 -1.60 -21.01 3.39
CA TRP A 153 -2.68 -20.15 2.92
C TRP A 153 -3.96 -20.31 3.75
N TYR A 154 -4.61 -19.18 4.00
CA TYR A 154 -5.89 -19.10 4.70
C TYR A 154 -6.80 -18.04 4.06
N ASN A 155 -8.10 -18.24 4.14
CA ASN A 155 -9.11 -17.20 3.93
C ASN A 155 -9.34 -16.51 5.27
N ALA A 156 -8.71 -15.37 5.51
CA ALA A 156 -8.62 -14.90 6.89
C ALA A 156 -8.55 -13.37 7.09
N ALA A 157 -8.68 -12.59 6.03
CA ALA A 157 -8.68 -11.14 6.14
C ALA A 157 -9.88 -10.53 5.38
N SER A 158 -10.21 -9.32 5.72
CA SER A 158 -11.24 -8.53 5.01
C SER A 158 -10.78 -7.10 4.81
N MET A 159 -11.24 -6.48 3.70
CA MET A 159 -10.88 -5.12 3.33
C MET A 159 -12.06 -4.41 2.66
N ASP A 160 -12.25 -3.15 2.99
CA ASP A 160 -13.17 -2.25 2.32
C ASP A 160 -12.43 -1.27 1.40
N ASN A 161 -12.99 -1.02 0.21
CA ASN A 161 -12.52 -0.02 -0.73
C ASN A 161 -13.70 0.85 -1.17
N ASN A 162 -13.61 2.15 -0.96
CA ASN A 162 -14.62 3.12 -1.36
C ASN A 162 -13.96 4.23 -2.16
N GLY A 163 -14.59 4.68 -3.23
CA GLY A 163 -14.00 5.72 -4.05
C GLY A 163 -14.98 6.44 -4.95
N VAL A 164 -14.47 7.50 -5.55
CA VAL A 164 -15.15 8.33 -6.54
C VAL A 164 -14.23 8.47 -7.74
N GLU A 165 -14.79 8.30 -8.93
CA GLU A 165 -14.11 8.54 -10.20
C GLU A 165 -14.86 9.61 -10.97
N ALA A 166 -14.13 10.52 -11.60
CA ALA A 166 -14.67 11.59 -12.41
C ALA A 166 -13.93 11.65 -13.75
N THR A 167 -14.70 11.80 -14.82
CA THR A 167 -14.14 12.11 -16.15
C THR A 167 -14.88 13.29 -16.71
N LEU A 168 -14.12 14.31 -17.13
CA LEU A 168 -14.62 15.49 -17.82
C LEU A 168 -14.02 15.52 -19.21
N THR A 169 -14.85 15.68 -20.23
CA THR A 169 -14.40 15.81 -21.61
C THR A 169 -14.99 17.05 -22.22
N TRP A 170 -14.17 17.84 -22.88
CA TRP A 170 -14.59 18.97 -23.68
C TRP A 170 -14.12 18.79 -25.11
N ARG A 171 -15.02 18.96 -26.09
CA ARG A 171 -14.71 18.92 -27.52
C ARG A 171 -15.40 20.07 -28.21
N ASP A 172 -14.65 20.78 -29.02
CA ASP A 172 -15.21 21.87 -29.79
C ASP A 172 -14.40 22.10 -31.07
N GLU A 173 -14.96 22.90 -31.98
CA GLU A 173 -14.30 23.30 -33.21
C GLU A 173 -14.52 24.77 -33.51
N ILE A 174 -13.48 25.47 -33.94
CA ILE A 174 -13.49 26.84 -34.37
C ILE A 174 -12.93 26.90 -35.79
N LYS A 175 -13.82 26.91 -36.78
CA LYS A 175 -13.47 26.77 -38.19
C LYS A 175 -12.67 25.49 -38.44
N ASP A 176 -11.42 25.61 -38.93
CA ASP A 176 -10.54 24.47 -39.23
C ASP A 176 -9.78 23.95 -37.99
N PHE A 177 -9.91 24.62 -36.85
CA PHE A 177 -9.25 24.24 -35.61
C PHE A 177 -10.19 23.40 -34.76
N LYS A 178 -9.83 22.12 -34.54
CA LYS A 178 -10.55 21.19 -33.67
C LYS A 178 -9.72 20.93 -32.43
N TYR A 179 -10.34 20.87 -31.27
CA TYR A 179 -9.65 20.54 -30.04
C TYR A 179 -10.51 19.70 -29.11
N ASP A 180 -9.84 18.88 -28.33
CA ASP A 180 -10.44 18.09 -27.25
C ASP A 180 -9.55 18.11 -26.02
N ILE A 181 -10.21 18.19 -24.87
CA ILE A 181 -9.58 18.14 -23.55
C ILE A 181 -10.32 17.08 -22.75
N SER A 182 -9.58 16.12 -22.22
CA SER A 182 -10.11 15.09 -21.32
C SER A 182 -9.33 15.07 -20.01
N PHE A 183 -10.05 15.28 -18.91
CA PHE A 183 -9.51 15.17 -17.55
C PHE A 183 -10.17 14.02 -16.84
N ASN A 184 -9.38 13.16 -16.20
CA ASN A 184 -9.87 12.11 -15.33
C ASN A 184 -9.23 12.22 -13.94
N LEU A 185 -9.99 11.87 -12.92
CA LEU A 185 -9.57 11.85 -11.53
C LEU A 185 -10.20 10.67 -10.82
N SER A 186 -9.39 9.91 -10.11
CA SER A 186 -9.83 8.84 -9.22
C SER A 186 -9.33 9.13 -7.80
N TYR A 187 -10.24 9.06 -6.85
CA TYR A 187 -9.96 9.13 -5.42
C TYR A 187 -10.55 7.91 -4.73
N TYR A 188 -9.73 7.18 -4.00
CA TYR A 188 -10.22 6.04 -3.23
C TYR A 188 -9.52 5.89 -1.90
N LYS A 189 -10.21 5.24 -0.98
CA LYS A 189 -9.69 4.81 0.31
C LYS A 189 -9.92 3.33 0.46
N ASN A 190 -8.89 2.61 0.86
CA ASN A 190 -9.02 1.25 1.34
C ASN A 190 -8.80 1.19 2.84
N LYS A 191 -9.31 0.15 3.47
CA LYS A 191 -9.20 -0.08 4.89
C LYS A 191 -9.24 -1.58 5.16
N ILE A 192 -8.23 -2.11 5.83
CA ILE A 192 -8.27 -3.46 6.38
C ILE A 192 -9.29 -3.48 7.51
N THR A 193 -10.27 -4.36 7.43
CA THR A 193 -11.38 -4.43 8.41
C THR A 193 -11.24 -5.58 9.37
N GLU A 194 -10.56 -6.66 8.97
CA GLU A 194 -10.45 -7.87 9.76
C GLU A 194 -9.12 -8.58 9.52
N LEU A 195 -8.54 -9.10 10.59
CA LEU A 195 -7.38 -9.99 10.59
C LEU A 195 -7.52 -11.05 11.67
N PRO A 196 -6.95 -12.25 11.49
CA PRO A 196 -6.86 -13.25 12.55
C PRO A 196 -6.05 -12.75 13.75
N ASP A 197 -6.49 -13.08 14.97
CA ASP A 197 -5.83 -12.64 16.22
C ASP A 197 -4.34 -13.00 16.26
N VAL A 198 -3.96 -14.16 15.72
CA VAL A 198 -2.56 -14.66 15.72
C VAL A 198 -1.60 -13.75 14.98
N ILE A 199 -2.06 -13.02 13.95
CA ILE A 199 -1.24 -12.13 13.13
C ILE A 199 -1.65 -10.66 13.25
N LYS A 200 -2.61 -10.37 14.12
CA LYS A 200 -3.25 -9.05 14.22
C LYS A 200 -2.26 -7.90 14.42
N TYR A 201 -1.22 -8.12 15.21
CA TYR A 201 -0.22 -7.11 15.55
C TYR A 201 1.08 -7.20 14.74
N THR A 202 1.26 -8.26 13.95
CA THR A 202 2.49 -8.48 13.18
C THR A 202 2.30 -8.35 11.68
N TRP A 203 1.11 -8.66 11.18
CA TRP A 203 0.83 -8.60 9.75
C TRP A 203 0.72 -7.15 9.25
N GLY A 204 1.26 -6.90 8.07
CA GLY A 204 1.19 -5.59 7.43
C GLY A 204 1.98 -4.48 8.15
N GLY A 205 2.96 -4.85 8.98
CA GLY A 205 3.83 -3.90 9.66
C GLY A 205 3.30 -3.34 10.96
N GLY A 206 2.40 -4.04 11.66
CA GLY A 206 2.04 -3.75 13.05
C GLY A 206 3.28 -3.75 13.96
N ASN A 207 3.20 -3.13 15.14
CA ASN A 207 4.36 -3.00 16.04
C ASN A 207 4.69 -4.25 16.87
N GLY A 208 3.92 -5.31 16.70
CA GLY A 208 4.10 -6.57 17.45
C GLY A 208 3.57 -6.55 18.90
N VAL A 209 3.09 -5.42 19.37
CA VAL A 209 2.65 -5.22 20.76
C VAL A 209 1.16 -4.92 20.85
N ASP A 210 0.73 -3.75 20.43
CA ASP A 210 -0.62 -3.23 20.63
C ASP A 210 -1.23 -2.59 19.37
N LYS A 211 -0.43 -2.27 18.35
CA LYS A 211 -0.91 -1.61 17.14
C LYS A 211 -1.00 -2.58 15.96
N THR A 212 -2.14 -2.56 15.31
CA THR A 212 -2.49 -3.41 14.16
C THR A 212 -2.81 -2.57 12.94
N ILE A 213 -2.59 -3.13 11.75
CA ILE A 213 -3.02 -2.51 10.49
C ILE A 213 -4.55 -2.48 10.33
N VAL A 214 -5.31 -3.19 11.16
CA VAL A 214 -6.79 -3.12 11.13
C VAL A 214 -7.23 -1.67 11.37
N GLY A 215 -8.01 -1.16 10.44
CA GLY A 215 -8.41 0.25 10.45
C GLY A 215 -7.55 1.14 9.55
N GLN A 216 -6.41 0.68 9.09
CA GLN A 216 -5.49 1.40 8.20
C GLN A 216 -5.59 0.91 6.75
N PRO A 217 -5.13 1.70 5.77
CA PRO A 217 -4.98 1.24 4.39
C PRO A 217 -4.01 0.08 4.26
N PHE A 218 -4.22 -0.77 3.27
CA PHE A 218 -3.22 -1.74 2.84
C PHE A 218 -1.92 -1.01 2.43
N GLY A 219 -0.76 -1.61 2.72
CA GLY A 219 0.53 -0.96 2.43
C GLY A 219 0.85 0.23 3.35
N SER A 220 0.15 0.38 4.47
CA SER A 220 0.52 1.33 5.50
C SER A 220 1.79 0.89 6.23
N TRP A 221 2.57 1.86 6.68
CA TRP A 221 3.77 1.63 7.48
C TRP A 221 3.76 2.40 8.78
N MET A 222 4.47 1.84 9.75
CA MET A 222 4.67 2.45 11.05
C MET A 222 6.11 2.93 11.20
N SER A 223 6.29 4.03 11.89
CA SER A 223 7.60 4.53 12.28
C SER A 223 7.54 5.30 13.59
N TYR A 224 8.72 5.58 14.16
CA TYR A 224 8.86 6.46 15.29
C TYR A 224 8.68 7.92 14.86
N LYS A 225 7.97 8.70 15.66
CA LYS A 225 7.78 10.12 15.38
C LYS A 225 9.00 10.91 15.85
N ALA A 226 9.72 11.48 14.89
CA ALA A 226 10.86 12.34 15.19
C ALA A 226 10.40 13.66 15.83
N ASP A 227 11.15 14.13 16.83
CA ASP A 227 10.99 15.42 17.51
C ASP A 227 12.23 16.31 17.34
N GLY A 228 12.84 16.24 16.17
CA GLY A 228 14.07 16.96 15.84
C GLY A 228 15.33 16.13 16.08
N ILE A 229 16.43 16.84 16.16
CA ILE A 229 17.78 16.29 16.32
C ILE A 229 18.38 16.88 17.59
N PHE A 230 19.08 16.09 18.40
CA PHE A 230 19.80 16.59 19.55
C PHE A 230 20.93 17.53 19.12
N LYS A 231 20.89 18.76 19.58
CA LYS A 231 21.87 19.80 19.21
C LYS A 231 23.04 19.89 20.17
N THR A 232 22.84 19.56 21.44
CA THR A 232 23.84 19.66 22.49
C THR A 232 23.88 18.44 23.39
N LYS A 233 24.99 18.23 24.08
CA LYS A 233 25.10 17.20 25.13
C LYS A 233 24.08 17.41 26.25
N GLN A 234 23.76 18.65 26.56
CA GLN A 234 22.80 18.99 27.61
C GLN A 234 21.39 18.47 27.24
N GLU A 235 20.94 18.67 25.99
CA GLU A 235 19.67 18.13 25.53
C GLU A 235 19.60 16.59 25.62
N VAL A 236 20.71 15.90 25.31
CA VAL A 236 20.80 14.44 25.45
C VAL A 236 20.65 14.01 26.90
N TYR A 237 21.37 14.69 27.84
CA TYR A 237 21.27 14.39 29.27
C TYR A 237 19.87 14.65 29.83
N GLU A 238 19.22 15.74 29.45
CA GLU A 238 17.84 16.04 29.84
C GLU A 238 16.88 15.02 29.36
N TYR A 239 17.04 14.58 28.12
CA TYR A 239 16.19 13.52 27.50
C TYR A 239 16.38 12.18 28.21
N LEU A 240 17.62 11.75 28.45
CA LEU A 240 17.93 10.48 29.12
C LEU A 240 17.58 10.52 30.62
N SER A 241 17.50 11.70 31.23
CA SER A 241 17.04 11.84 32.63
C SER A 241 15.52 11.66 32.75
N LYS A 242 14.78 11.92 31.65
CA LYS A 242 13.34 11.86 31.63
C LYS A 242 12.83 10.51 31.08
N TYR A 243 13.51 9.94 30.10
CA TYR A 243 13.05 8.77 29.36
C TYR A 243 14.01 7.59 29.52
N ASP A 244 13.45 6.38 29.73
CA ASP A 244 14.16 5.12 29.52
C ASP A 244 14.15 4.79 28.01
N VAL A 245 15.29 4.92 27.35
CA VAL A 245 15.38 4.75 25.90
C VAL A 245 15.87 3.36 25.56
N GLN A 246 14.96 2.52 25.07
CA GLN A 246 15.21 1.12 24.72
C GLN A 246 15.51 0.92 23.23
N ILE A 247 15.53 2.00 22.44
CA ILE A 247 15.77 1.96 20.99
C ILE A 247 16.86 2.95 20.59
N GLY A 248 17.67 2.58 19.61
CA GLY A 248 18.72 3.44 19.09
C GLY A 248 19.80 3.78 20.13
N ALA A 249 20.54 4.84 19.84
CA ALA A 249 21.57 5.38 20.70
C ALA A 249 21.45 6.92 20.71
N PRO A 250 20.79 7.52 21.70
CA PRO A 250 20.69 8.97 21.82
C PRO A 250 22.08 9.62 21.90
N GLY A 251 22.26 10.66 21.12
CA GLY A 251 23.53 11.40 21.05
C GLY A 251 23.37 12.69 20.25
N VAL A 252 24.33 13.59 20.38
CA VAL A 252 24.34 14.83 19.60
C VAL A 252 24.35 14.49 18.10
N GLY A 253 23.52 15.19 17.33
CA GLY A 253 23.34 14.94 15.92
C GLY A 253 22.44 13.75 15.60
N ARG A 254 21.92 12.99 16.59
CA ARG A 254 21.01 11.87 16.40
C ARG A 254 19.56 12.33 16.48
N ILE A 255 18.64 11.55 15.87
CA ILE A 255 17.21 11.85 15.90
C ILE A 255 16.66 11.62 17.32
N ARG A 256 15.88 12.58 17.79
CA ARG A 256 15.13 12.52 19.04
C ARG A 256 13.72 12.00 18.73
N TYR A 257 13.24 11.03 19.51
CA TYR A 257 11.90 10.41 19.32
C TYR A 257 10.92 10.89 20.38
N LYS A 258 9.64 10.94 20.00
CA LYS A 258 8.54 11.27 20.92
C LYS A 258 8.06 10.03 21.64
N ASP A 259 7.83 10.18 22.93
CA ASP A 259 6.98 9.29 23.72
C ASP A 259 5.52 9.57 23.34
N LEU A 260 4.89 8.61 22.69
CA LEU A 260 3.52 8.77 22.18
C LEU A 260 2.46 8.22 23.13
N ASN A 261 2.81 7.28 23.99
CA ASN A 261 1.89 6.68 24.94
C ASN A 261 1.98 7.32 26.35
N GLY A 262 3.04 8.10 26.63
CA GLY A 262 3.22 8.86 27.87
C GLY A 262 3.74 8.03 29.04
N ASP A 263 4.37 6.87 28.78
CA ASP A 263 4.91 5.98 29.82
C ASP A 263 6.35 6.28 30.24
N ASN A 264 6.98 7.30 29.61
CA ASN A 264 8.37 7.68 29.75
C ASN A 264 9.38 6.60 29.31
N ILE A 265 8.95 5.64 28.51
CA ILE A 265 9.82 4.62 27.91
C ILE A 265 9.75 4.77 26.39
N ILE A 266 10.89 4.99 25.75
CA ILE A 266 10.95 5.07 24.28
C ILE A 266 11.24 3.69 23.72
N ASN A 267 10.22 3.04 23.15
CA ASN A 267 10.28 1.69 22.62
C ASN A 267 9.32 1.47 21.43
N THR A 268 9.08 0.23 21.03
CA THR A 268 8.21 -0.12 19.90
C THR A 268 6.73 0.29 20.11
N ALA A 269 6.29 0.54 21.34
CA ALA A 269 4.94 1.05 21.61
C ALA A 269 4.76 2.50 21.15
N ASP A 270 5.86 3.26 20.96
CA ASP A 270 5.84 4.63 20.44
C ASP A 270 5.80 4.72 18.92
N MET A 271 5.83 3.60 18.22
CA MET A 271 5.61 3.62 16.77
C MET A 271 4.15 3.98 16.47
N ASP A 272 3.94 4.76 15.42
CA ASP A 272 2.60 5.09 14.92
C ASP A 272 2.56 5.08 13.41
N TRP A 273 1.34 5.03 12.85
CA TRP A 273 1.09 5.03 11.42
C TRP A 273 1.49 6.35 10.80
N GLN A 274 2.37 6.31 9.78
CA GLN A 274 2.89 7.51 9.13
C GLN A 274 2.35 7.72 7.72
N GLY A 275 1.81 6.68 7.09
CA GLY A 275 1.28 6.77 5.76
C GLY A 275 1.04 5.42 5.11
N SER A 276 0.69 5.44 3.82
CA SER A 276 0.47 4.28 2.98
C SER A 276 1.02 4.53 1.58
N ASP A 277 1.55 3.48 0.94
CA ASP A 277 2.00 3.52 -0.44
C ASP A 277 0.84 3.58 -1.45
N GLN A 278 -0.39 3.41 -0.97
CA GLN A 278 -1.58 3.47 -1.82
C GLN A 278 -1.83 4.91 -2.30
N PRO A 279 -2.00 5.13 -3.61
CA PRO A 279 -2.33 6.44 -4.12
C PRO A 279 -3.65 6.95 -3.54
N LYS A 280 -3.67 8.18 -3.05
CA LYS A 280 -4.89 8.88 -2.61
C LYS A 280 -5.63 9.45 -3.79
N PHE A 281 -4.88 9.98 -4.76
CA PHE A 281 -5.40 10.54 -6.01
C PHE A 281 -4.59 10.01 -7.18
N ILE A 282 -5.28 9.64 -8.25
CA ILE A 282 -4.69 9.35 -9.55
C ILE A 282 -5.46 10.19 -10.57
N GLY A 283 -4.74 10.88 -11.45
CA GLY A 283 -5.37 11.73 -12.44
C GLY A 283 -4.60 11.80 -13.74
N GLY A 284 -5.30 12.14 -14.81
CA GLY A 284 -4.72 12.34 -16.13
C GLY A 284 -5.39 13.49 -16.85
N LEU A 285 -4.63 14.17 -17.71
CA LEU A 285 -5.09 15.23 -18.61
C LEU A 285 -4.59 14.92 -20.02
N ASN A 286 -5.52 14.79 -20.96
CA ASN A 286 -5.26 14.71 -22.37
C ASN A 286 -5.69 16.00 -23.05
N ILE A 287 -4.87 16.52 -23.92
CA ILE A 287 -5.16 17.67 -24.77
C ILE A 287 -4.85 17.26 -26.20
N GLY A 288 -5.87 17.25 -27.04
CA GLY A 288 -5.79 17.04 -28.48
C GLY A 288 -6.08 18.34 -29.24
N ALA A 289 -5.38 18.59 -30.32
CA ALA A 289 -5.64 19.68 -31.24
C ALA A 289 -5.29 19.30 -32.68
N SER A 290 -6.13 19.71 -33.62
CA SER A 290 -5.93 19.46 -35.05
C SER A 290 -6.18 20.76 -35.85
N TYR A 291 -5.26 21.12 -36.72
CA TYR A 291 -5.37 22.29 -37.58
C TYR A 291 -4.69 22.05 -38.90
N LYS A 292 -5.45 22.14 -40.01
CA LYS A 292 -4.96 22.07 -41.41
C LYS A 292 -3.95 20.96 -41.69
N GLY A 293 -4.20 19.77 -41.18
CA GLY A 293 -3.34 18.59 -41.39
C GLY A 293 -2.23 18.42 -40.36
N PHE A 294 -2.13 19.29 -39.38
CA PHE A 294 -1.27 19.12 -38.21
C PHE A 294 -2.09 18.64 -37.01
N ASP A 295 -1.62 17.60 -36.32
CA ASP A 295 -2.20 17.04 -35.14
C ASP A 295 -1.23 17.14 -33.96
N LEU A 296 -1.73 17.59 -32.81
CA LEU A 296 -1.01 17.65 -31.53
C LEU A 296 -1.76 16.81 -30.50
N SER A 297 -1.03 15.98 -29.79
CA SER A 297 -1.55 15.28 -28.62
C SER A 297 -0.57 15.42 -27.46
N VAL A 298 -1.07 15.86 -26.32
CA VAL A 298 -0.28 16.01 -25.09
C VAL A 298 -0.99 15.27 -23.97
N PHE A 299 -0.25 14.45 -23.25
CA PHE A 299 -0.75 13.66 -22.13
C PHE A 299 0.04 13.94 -20.85
N PHE A 300 -0.68 14.22 -19.78
CA PHE A 300 -0.17 14.30 -18.42
C PHE A 300 -0.79 13.22 -17.59
N ASN A 301 0.02 12.54 -16.75
CA ASN A 301 -0.44 11.59 -15.76
C ASN A 301 0.25 11.87 -14.43
N GLY A 302 -0.50 11.75 -13.34
CA GLY A 302 0.02 12.00 -12.02
C GLY A 302 -0.69 11.21 -10.94
N MET A 303 0.01 11.00 -9.83
CA MET A 303 -0.56 10.41 -8.63
C MET A 303 -0.05 11.13 -7.38
N ILE A 304 -0.88 11.15 -6.35
CA ILE A 304 -0.52 11.64 -5.01
C ILE A 304 -0.60 10.46 -4.06
N ARG A 305 0.53 10.11 -3.45
CA ARG A 305 0.64 9.06 -2.43
C ARG A 305 1.65 9.48 -1.37
N ASP A 306 1.56 8.87 -0.20
CA ASP A 306 2.65 8.94 0.76
C ASP A 306 3.82 8.11 0.24
N ALA A 307 5.02 8.48 0.58
CA ALA A 307 6.22 7.74 0.22
C ALA A 307 7.18 7.68 1.40
N TRP A 308 7.74 6.50 1.61
CA TRP A 308 8.85 6.30 2.52
C TRP A 308 10.12 6.08 1.70
N ASN A 309 11.06 6.99 1.83
CA ASN A 309 12.32 6.90 1.11
C ASN A 309 13.41 6.31 2.01
N ASN A 310 13.40 5.00 2.15
CA ASN A 310 14.42 4.30 2.94
C ASN A 310 15.84 4.49 2.37
N SER A 311 15.99 4.67 1.05
CA SER A 311 17.31 4.87 0.43
C SER A 311 17.97 6.19 0.85
N LYS A 312 17.19 7.18 1.29
CA LYS A 312 17.68 8.45 1.80
C LYS A 312 18.60 8.28 3.03
N PHE A 313 18.33 7.28 3.88
CA PHE A 313 19.22 6.95 4.98
C PHE A 313 20.63 6.59 4.49
N TYR A 314 20.71 5.71 3.50
CA TYR A 314 21.98 5.25 2.95
C TYR A 314 22.73 6.35 2.20
N THR A 315 22.02 7.22 1.49
CA THR A 315 22.62 8.32 0.73
C THR A 315 22.99 9.53 1.56
N ASP A 316 22.25 9.82 2.63
CA ASP A 316 22.42 11.02 3.44
C ASP A 316 23.21 10.78 4.76
N LEU A 317 23.15 9.56 5.33
CA LEU A 317 23.61 9.33 6.70
C LEU A 317 24.63 8.20 6.86
N PHE A 318 24.39 7.06 6.21
CA PHE A 318 25.15 5.84 6.49
C PHE A 318 26.50 5.85 5.75
N GLN A 319 27.57 6.19 6.45
CA GLN A 319 28.91 6.31 5.88
C GLN A 319 29.48 4.99 5.36
N GLY A 320 29.05 3.84 5.89
CA GLY A 320 29.46 2.52 5.43
C GLY A 320 28.85 2.11 4.07
N TRP A 321 27.92 2.89 3.53
CA TRP A 321 27.34 2.65 2.22
C TRP A 321 28.36 2.93 1.10
N THR A 322 28.53 1.99 0.19
CA THR A 322 29.52 2.09 -0.91
C THR A 322 28.95 2.71 -2.20
N GLY A 323 27.69 3.07 -2.21
CA GLY A 323 27.02 3.73 -3.34
C GLY A 323 27.23 5.24 -3.37
N ASN A 324 26.47 5.91 -4.22
CA ASN A 324 26.52 7.37 -4.33
C ASN A 324 25.89 8.03 -3.10
N HIS A 325 26.57 9.03 -2.55
CA HIS A 325 26.07 9.83 -1.45
C HIS A 325 25.44 11.14 -1.92
N SER A 326 24.49 11.66 -1.14
CA SER A 326 23.89 12.98 -1.35
C SER A 326 24.87 14.09 -0.95
N THR A 327 24.84 15.24 -1.67
CA THR A 327 25.57 16.44 -1.28
C THR A 327 25.17 16.99 0.09
N ARG A 328 24.01 16.65 0.60
CA ARG A 328 23.53 16.96 1.96
C ARG A 328 24.44 16.39 3.07
N LEU A 329 25.21 15.36 2.73
CA LEU A 329 26.21 14.79 3.60
C LEU A 329 27.28 15.82 4.00
N ILE A 330 27.65 16.72 3.08
CA ILE A 330 28.63 17.79 3.33
C ILE A 330 28.13 18.74 4.40
N ASP A 331 26.82 19.06 4.41
CA ASP A 331 26.22 19.93 5.41
C ASP A 331 26.29 19.30 6.81
N ALA A 332 26.01 18.01 6.92
CA ALA A 332 26.13 17.27 8.18
C ALA A 332 27.58 17.19 8.67
N MET A 333 28.56 16.97 7.77
CA MET A 333 29.99 16.96 8.10
C MET A 333 30.46 18.32 8.58
N ASN A 334 30.11 19.40 7.89
CA ASN A 334 30.45 20.75 8.29
C ASN A 334 29.82 21.11 9.63
N ALA A 335 28.58 20.73 9.88
CA ALA A 335 27.91 20.95 11.14
C ALA A 335 28.56 20.17 12.28
N TRP A 336 29.11 18.99 12.04
CA TRP A 336 29.87 18.22 13.03
C TRP A 336 31.19 18.91 13.38
N ASN A 337 31.93 19.41 12.39
CA ASN A 337 33.15 20.17 12.61
C ASN A 337 32.91 21.44 13.46
N VAL A 338 31.76 22.11 13.24
CA VAL A 338 31.34 23.26 14.06
C VAL A 338 30.97 22.81 15.47
N TYR A 339 30.29 21.69 15.62
CA TYR A 339 29.94 21.12 16.92
C TYR A 339 31.20 20.81 17.77
N GLU A 340 32.22 20.25 17.17
CA GLU A 340 33.50 19.96 17.89
C GLU A 340 34.15 21.22 18.48
N GLN A 341 33.95 22.38 17.86
CA GLN A 341 34.48 23.65 18.29
C GLN A 341 33.55 24.40 19.25
N THR A 342 32.25 24.33 19.04
CA THR A 342 31.25 25.16 19.73
C THR A 342 30.40 24.40 20.74
N GLY A 343 30.36 23.06 20.65
CA GLY A 343 29.45 22.21 21.44
C GLY A 343 28.00 22.19 20.93
N VAL A 344 27.71 22.81 19.77
CA VAL A 344 26.35 22.91 19.21
C VAL A 344 26.29 22.37 17.80
N TYR A 345 25.50 21.32 17.58
CA TYR A 345 25.19 20.76 16.27
C TYR A 345 24.03 21.51 15.62
N ASN A 346 24.32 22.42 14.71
CA ASN A 346 23.29 23.24 14.06
C ASN A 346 23.00 22.78 12.62
N CYS A 347 22.39 21.59 12.49
CA CYS A 347 21.95 21.05 11.22
C CYS A 347 20.60 20.33 11.38
N ASN A 348 19.80 20.32 10.32
CA ASN A 348 18.54 19.57 10.27
C ASN A 348 18.71 18.18 9.65
N ILE A 349 19.93 17.82 9.29
CA ILE A 349 20.30 16.49 8.80
C ILE A 349 21.00 15.78 9.96
N PRO A 350 20.65 14.54 10.28
CA PRO A 350 21.34 13.80 11.33
C PRO A 350 22.85 13.66 11.05
N ALA A 351 23.64 13.57 12.10
CA ALA A 351 25.06 13.34 11.99
C ALA A 351 25.34 11.98 11.34
N LEU A 352 26.45 11.87 10.62
CA LEU A 352 26.88 10.65 9.96
C LEU A 352 27.03 9.48 10.93
N THR A 353 26.75 8.29 10.45
CA THR A 353 26.93 7.07 11.22
C THR A 353 27.56 5.98 10.35
N VAL A 354 28.44 5.17 10.99
CA VAL A 354 29.00 3.96 10.38
C VAL A 354 28.19 2.71 10.76
N VAL A 355 27.21 2.86 11.65
CA VAL A 355 26.36 1.76 12.12
C VAL A 355 25.04 1.86 11.39
N ASP A 356 24.64 0.77 10.71
CA ASP A 356 23.28 0.63 10.15
C ASP A 356 22.29 0.57 11.31
N ASN A 357 21.61 1.68 11.53
CA ASN A 357 20.66 1.85 12.60
C ASN A 357 19.23 1.84 12.04
N ASN A 358 18.62 0.67 12.03
CA ASN A 358 17.25 0.48 11.57
C ASN A 358 16.21 1.36 12.28
N VAL A 359 16.51 1.89 13.44
CA VAL A 359 15.61 2.79 14.17
C VAL A 359 15.51 4.13 13.45
N GLU A 360 16.60 4.66 12.95
CA GLU A 360 16.59 5.96 12.26
C GLU A 360 15.91 5.88 10.89
N THR A 361 16.04 4.77 10.17
CA THR A 361 15.28 4.54 8.94
C THR A 361 13.77 4.40 9.19
N ARG A 362 13.38 4.04 10.41
CA ARG A 362 11.98 3.92 10.85
C ARG A 362 11.48 5.19 11.54
N SER A 363 12.02 6.34 11.23
CA SER A 363 11.55 7.62 11.77
C SER A 363 10.73 8.41 10.75
N SER A 364 9.90 9.32 11.21
CA SER A 364 9.12 10.24 10.36
C SER A 364 9.99 11.25 9.60
N THR A 365 11.30 11.20 9.74
CA THR A 365 12.26 12.04 9.01
C THR A 365 12.51 11.55 7.58
N PHE A 366 12.25 10.29 7.27
CA PHE A 366 12.50 9.64 5.99
C PHE A 366 11.26 9.36 5.17
#